data_49c983d9ec9bd1ffaf5d3d16832cb060
#
_entry.id   49c983d9ec9bd1ffaf5d3d16832cb060
#
_cell.length_a   1.000
_cell.length_b   1.000
_cell.length_c   1.000
_cell.angle_alpha   90.00
_cell.angle_beta   90.00
_cell.angle_gamma   90.00
#
_symmetry.space_group_name_H-M   'P 1'
#
loop_
_entity.id
_entity.type
_entity.pdbx_description
1 polymer ?
#
loop_
_entity_poly.entity_id
_entity_poly.type
_entity_poly.pdbx_seq_one_letter_code
_entity_poly.pdbx_strand_id
1 'polypeptide(L)'
;MLRLLIAEDLNGLYRCEATFGNWGEVDGASNFLYFDRRSLDFGKAFKVKLGIDTLFEGRISALEGNFPEGQSPEITVLAEDRFQDLRMVRRTRTFADASDQDIFSRIANDHGLSLSGNVSGPTYKVLAQVNQSDLAFVRERARAIDAELWMEGSTLKAKTHADRTSDALEMTYGNDLREVNVSADLAMQRSSVSVCGWDVSAKAAIQHEATESVLSSELSGRLSGPNILQTALGERKEALAHTVPFTAQEARNMAETYLKLSARRFVTARGTAEANSKLRVGGKVDLKGLGPLFNGKYYVTEVRCMFDGEKGLHTDFVAESPGLGRA
;
A
#
# COMPACT_ATOMS: atom_id res chain seq x y z
N MET A 1 -22.51 -1.48 16.98
CA MET A 1 -21.49 -0.72 16.23
C MET A 1 -22.21 0.39 15.48
N LEU A 2 -21.71 1.62 15.61
CA LEU A 2 -22.30 2.81 15.00
C LEU A 2 -21.55 3.20 13.71
N ARG A 3 -20.23 3.13 13.75
CA ARG A 3 -19.34 3.47 12.64
C ARG A 3 -18.18 2.48 12.56
N LEU A 4 -17.69 2.25 11.37
CA LEU A 4 -16.49 1.46 11.10
C LEU A 4 -15.71 2.11 9.97
N LEU A 5 -14.40 2.17 10.13
CA LEU A 5 -13.44 2.50 9.06
C LEU A 5 -12.31 1.48 9.13
N ILE A 6 -12.07 0.78 8.03
CA ILE A 6 -10.86 -0.02 7.83
C ILE A 6 -10.10 0.63 6.68
N ALA A 7 -8.85 1.03 6.92
CA ALA A 7 -8.00 1.69 5.94
C ALA A 7 -6.76 0.86 5.64
N GLU A 8 -6.53 0.63 4.36
CA GLU A 8 -5.37 -0.06 3.79
C GLU A 8 -4.70 0.83 2.76
N ASP A 9 -3.37 0.84 2.74
CA ASP A 9 -2.57 1.47 1.69
C ASP A 9 -1.31 0.65 1.36
N LEU A 10 -0.61 0.98 0.27
CA LEU A 10 0.62 0.31 -0.15
C LEU A 10 1.79 0.45 0.86
N ASN A 11 1.68 1.32 1.87
CA ASN A 11 2.68 1.41 2.93
C ASN A 11 2.52 0.30 3.98
N GLY A 12 1.41 -0.45 3.96
CA GLY A 12 1.23 -1.70 4.67
C GLY A 12 0.84 -1.60 6.14
N LEU A 13 0.75 -0.44 6.79
CA LEU A 13 0.18 -0.35 8.14
C LEU A 13 -1.34 -0.19 8.03
N TYR A 14 -2.06 -1.29 8.13
CA TYR A 14 -3.51 -1.29 8.09
C TYR A 14 -4.09 -0.92 9.45
N ARG A 15 -5.16 -0.15 9.44
CA ARG A 15 -5.81 0.35 10.65
C ARG A 15 -7.31 0.17 10.60
N CYS A 16 -7.90 0.05 11.77
CA CYS A 16 -9.34 -0.03 11.96
C CYS A 16 -9.77 0.92 13.06
N GLU A 17 -10.81 1.69 12.79
CA GLU A 17 -11.50 2.53 13.76
C GLU A 17 -12.95 2.04 13.84
N ALA A 18 -13.40 1.63 15.03
CA ALA A 18 -14.75 1.12 15.24
C ALA A 18 -15.41 1.82 16.43
N THR A 19 -16.54 2.49 16.19
CA THR A 19 -17.30 3.21 17.21
C THR A 19 -18.52 2.39 17.64
N PHE A 20 -18.70 2.28 18.94
CA PHE A 20 -19.82 1.58 19.58
C PHE A 20 -20.57 2.51 20.52
N GLY A 21 -21.90 2.37 20.58
CA GLY A 21 -22.65 2.95 21.67
C GLY A 21 -22.22 2.31 23.00
N ASN A 22 -22.00 3.15 24.03
CA ASN A 22 -21.40 2.71 25.29
C ASN A 22 -22.31 2.96 26.51
N TRP A 23 -23.61 2.83 26.30
CA TRP A 23 -24.61 2.98 27.35
C TRP A 23 -25.66 1.91 27.21
N GLY A 24 -25.97 1.20 28.30
CA GLY A 24 -26.96 0.14 28.30
C GLY A 24 -27.11 -0.52 29.67
N GLU A 25 -27.85 -1.60 29.73
CA GLU A 25 -28.08 -2.35 30.96
C GLU A 25 -26.85 -3.23 31.29
N VAL A 26 -26.36 -3.05 32.52
CA VAL A 26 -25.31 -3.87 33.14
C VAL A 26 -25.77 -4.24 34.54
N ASP A 27 -25.94 -5.53 34.83
CA ASP A 27 -26.36 -6.05 36.15
C ASP A 27 -27.67 -5.41 36.66
N GLY A 28 -28.64 -5.16 35.77
CA GLY A 28 -29.95 -4.61 36.08
C GLY A 28 -30.01 -3.09 36.27
N ALA A 29 -28.91 -2.36 35.99
CA ALA A 29 -28.85 -0.91 36.02
C ALA A 29 -28.25 -0.34 34.73
N SER A 30 -28.66 0.88 34.37
CA SER A 30 -28.05 1.58 33.22
C SER A 30 -26.62 2.00 33.57
N ASN A 31 -25.65 1.58 32.76
CA ASN A 31 -24.22 1.82 32.98
C ASN A 31 -23.43 1.79 31.66
N PHE A 32 -22.13 2.11 31.73
CA PHE A 32 -21.20 1.96 30.62
C PHE A 32 -20.95 0.50 30.27
N LEU A 33 -21.06 0.14 28.99
CA LEU A 33 -20.92 -1.24 28.50
C LEU A 33 -19.46 -1.72 28.39
N TYR A 34 -18.53 -0.81 28.06
CA TYR A 34 -17.18 -1.18 27.61
C TYR A 34 -16.05 -0.43 28.33
N PHE A 35 -16.32 0.37 29.36
CA PHE A 35 -15.27 1.11 30.10
C PHE A 35 -14.61 0.29 31.22
N ASP A 36 -14.99 -0.96 31.36
CA ASP A 36 -14.43 -1.87 32.37
C ASP A 36 -13.11 -2.56 31.94
N ARG A 37 -12.64 -2.33 30.71
CA ARG A 37 -11.47 -2.97 30.09
C ARG A 37 -11.57 -4.50 29.95
N ARG A 38 -12.72 -5.10 30.20
CA ARG A 38 -12.91 -6.55 30.06
C ARG A 38 -13.01 -6.99 28.61
N SER A 39 -13.78 -6.26 27.81
CA SER A 39 -13.99 -6.56 26.39
C SER A 39 -13.01 -5.80 25.51
N LEU A 40 -12.90 -4.49 25.68
CA LEU A 40 -12.05 -3.59 24.90
C LEU A 40 -10.91 -3.09 25.79
N ASP A 41 -9.66 -3.48 25.45
CA ASP A 41 -8.47 -3.06 26.20
C ASP A 41 -7.24 -3.01 25.29
N PHE A 42 -6.24 -2.23 25.66
CA PHE A 42 -4.98 -2.09 24.94
C PHE A 42 -4.30 -3.44 24.71
N GLY A 43 -3.78 -3.65 23.50
CA GLY A 43 -3.07 -4.88 23.12
C GLY A 43 -3.97 -6.09 22.83
N LYS A 44 -5.28 -6.04 23.13
CA LYS A 44 -6.20 -7.11 22.76
C LYS A 44 -6.35 -7.24 21.25
N ALA A 45 -6.51 -8.47 20.80
CA ALA A 45 -6.81 -8.76 19.39
C ALA A 45 -8.15 -8.14 18.99
N PHE A 46 -8.17 -7.48 17.84
CA PHE A 46 -9.35 -6.90 17.24
C PHE A 46 -9.48 -7.41 15.81
N LYS A 47 -10.61 -8.05 15.49
CA LYS A 47 -10.86 -8.64 14.19
C LYS A 47 -12.23 -8.23 13.66
N VAL A 48 -12.25 -7.80 12.40
CA VAL A 48 -13.48 -7.47 11.68
C VAL A 48 -13.67 -8.47 10.54
N LYS A 49 -14.89 -8.98 10.40
CA LYS A 49 -15.27 -9.93 9.36
C LYS A 49 -16.47 -9.47 8.57
N LEU A 50 -16.51 -9.83 7.29
CA LEU A 50 -17.66 -9.75 6.42
C LEU A 50 -18.06 -11.20 6.05
N GLY A 51 -19.11 -11.70 6.69
CA GLY A 51 -19.41 -13.12 6.63
C GLY A 51 -18.28 -13.97 7.22
N ILE A 52 -17.70 -14.85 6.40
CA ILE A 52 -16.56 -15.70 6.78
C ILE A 52 -15.19 -15.02 6.57
N ASP A 53 -15.16 -13.99 5.73
CA ASP A 53 -13.92 -13.34 5.32
C ASP A 53 -13.44 -12.33 6.36
N THR A 54 -12.13 -12.31 6.62
CA THR A 54 -11.50 -11.35 7.51
C THR A 54 -11.17 -10.09 6.71
N LEU A 55 -11.80 -8.96 7.09
CA LEU A 55 -11.48 -7.64 6.54
C LEU A 55 -10.29 -7.00 7.26
N PHE A 56 -10.20 -7.18 8.58
CA PHE A 56 -9.12 -6.64 9.38
C PHE A 56 -8.77 -7.57 10.54
N GLU A 57 -7.49 -7.64 10.85
CA GLU A 57 -6.97 -8.30 12.04
C GLU A 57 -5.78 -7.51 12.59
N GLY A 58 -5.88 -7.10 13.86
CA GLY A 58 -4.86 -6.30 14.51
C GLY A 58 -5.00 -6.31 16.03
N ARG A 59 -4.38 -5.33 16.68
CA ARG A 59 -4.44 -5.13 18.13
C ARG A 59 -4.91 -3.72 18.45
N ILE A 60 -5.69 -3.59 19.51
CA ILE A 60 -6.15 -2.29 20.00
C ILE A 60 -4.95 -1.47 20.47
N SER A 61 -4.77 -0.30 19.85
CA SER A 61 -3.69 0.64 20.14
C SER A 61 -4.18 1.89 20.88
N ALA A 62 -5.46 2.25 20.70
CA ALA A 62 -6.06 3.37 21.40
C ALA A 62 -7.56 3.16 21.69
N LEU A 63 -8.04 3.80 22.73
CA LEU A 63 -9.44 3.88 23.14
C LEU A 63 -9.81 5.34 23.30
N GLU A 64 -10.92 5.76 22.71
CA GLU A 64 -11.44 7.13 22.80
C GLU A 64 -12.87 7.08 23.35
N GLY A 65 -13.15 7.80 24.42
CA GLY A 65 -14.48 8.00 24.98
C GLY A 65 -15.06 9.32 24.50
N ASN A 66 -16.26 9.30 23.93
CA ASN A 66 -16.99 10.49 23.52
C ASN A 66 -18.28 10.61 24.35
N PHE A 67 -18.51 11.79 24.92
CA PHE A 67 -19.63 12.09 25.82
C PHE A 67 -20.40 13.32 25.29
N PRO A 68 -21.16 13.18 24.19
CA PRO A 68 -21.85 14.29 23.57
C PRO A 68 -23.03 14.75 24.43
N GLU A 69 -23.31 16.05 24.45
CA GLU A 69 -24.45 16.64 25.17
C GLU A 69 -25.77 16.07 24.58
N GLY A 70 -26.63 15.56 25.46
CA GLY A 70 -27.95 15.07 25.11
C GLY A 70 -27.99 13.76 24.31
N GLN A 71 -26.85 13.07 24.18
CA GLN A 71 -26.75 11.78 23.49
C GLN A 71 -26.06 10.73 24.38
N SER A 72 -26.24 9.47 24.02
CA SER A 72 -25.57 8.37 24.73
C SER A 72 -24.05 8.41 24.51
N PRO A 73 -23.25 8.12 25.54
CA PRO A 73 -21.81 7.98 25.42
C PRO A 73 -21.40 6.93 24.38
N GLU A 74 -20.31 7.20 23.71
CA GLU A 74 -19.70 6.30 22.71
C GLU A 74 -18.28 5.90 23.12
N ILE A 75 -17.81 4.77 22.62
CA ILE A 75 -16.40 4.38 22.66
C ILE A 75 -15.93 4.10 21.24
N THR A 76 -14.78 4.67 20.87
CA THR A 76 -14.09 4.34 19.63
C THR A 76 -12.83 3.54 19.94
N VAL A 77 -12.72 2.41 19.29
CA VAL A 77 -11.55 1.54 19.32
C VAL A 77 -10.70 1.83 18.09
N LEU A 78 -9.41 2.13 18.30
CA LEU A 78 -8.43 2.18 17.23
C LEU A 78 -7.56 0.92 17.33
N ALA A 79 -7.45 0.19 16.23
CA ALA A 79 -6.62 -1.00 16.13
C ALA A 79 -5.71 -0.91 14.90
N GLU A 80 -4.51 -1.47 15.01
CA GLU A 80 -3.51 -1.50 13.95
C GLU A 80 -2.99 -2.93 13.77
N ASP A 81 -2.53 -3.26 12.57
CA ASP A 81 -1.89 -4.54 12.30
C ASP A 81 -0.51 -4.66 12.98
N ARG A 82 0.17 -5.78 12.80
CA ARG A 82 1.46 -6.07 13.44
C ARG A 82 2.63 -5.20 12.97
N PHE A 83 2.47 -4.39 11.92
CA PHE A 83 3.46 -3.36 11.59
C PHE A 83 3.62 -2.29 12.68
N GLN A 84 2.63 -2.16 13.56
CA GLN A 84 2.76 -1.31 14.75
C GLN A 84 4.00 -1.67 15.58
N ASP A 85 4.28 -2.97 15.74
CA ASP A 85 5.44 -3.45 16.52
C ASP A 85 6.77 -2.92 15.95
N LEU A 86 6.86 -2.78 14.61
CA LEU A 86 8.06 -2.28 13.92
C LEU A 86 8.20 -0.75 13.97
N ARG A 87 7.11 -0.02 14.28
CA ARG A 87 7.09 1.44 14.29
C ARG A 87 7.57 2.05 15.61
N MET A 88 7.39 1.34 16.72
CA MET A 88 7.46 1.91 18.06
C MET A 88 8.87 2.32 18.52
N VAL A 89 9.92 1.72 17.97
CA VAL A 89 11.30 1.96 18.41
C VAL A 89 12.19 2.34 17.22
N ARG A 90 13.02 3.36 17.42
CA ARG A 90 14.07 3.75 16.43
C ARG A 90 15.38 3.01 16.76
N ARG A 91 16.11 2.63 15.72
CA ARG A 91 17.37 1.91 15.83
C ARG A 91 18.45 2.54 14.95
N THR A 92 19.70 2.35 15.40
CA THR A 92 20.89 2.61 14.59
C THR A 92 21.70 1.33 14.53
N ARG A 93 21.81 0.74 13.35
CA ARG A 93 22.55 -0.51 13.10
C ARG A 93 22.97 -0.62 11.64
N THR A 94 23.87 -1.52 11.34
CA THR A 94 24.35 -1.83 10.00
C THR A 94 24.03 -3.26 9.61
N PHE A 95 23.81 -3.47 8.32
CA PHE A 95 23.68 -4.78 7.69
C PHE A 95 24.81 -4.89 6.68
N ALA A 96 25.73 -5.82 6.89
CA ALA A 96 26.86 -6.07 6.03
C ALA A 96 26.61 -7.28 5.14
N ASP A 97 27.02 -7.21 3.87
CA ASP A 97 26.89 -8.25 2.85
C ASP A 97 25.47 -8.87 2.82
N ALA A 98 24.44 -8.00 2.86
CA ALA A 98 23.03 -8.39 2.98
C ALA A 98 22.19 -7.93 1.79
N SER A 99 21.26 -8.76 1.37
CA SER A 99 20.18 -8.38 0.45
C SER A 99 18.98 -7.80 1.20
N ASP A 100 18.04 -7.18 0.49
CA ASP A 100 16.79 -6.71 1.09
C ASP A 100 15.97 -7.86 1.68
N GLN A 101 16.00 -9.05 1.07
CA GLN A 101 15.38 -10.26 1.60
C GLN A 101 15.95 -10.66 2.98
N ASP A 102 17.28 -10.60 3.13
CA ASP A 102 17.96 -10.92 4.40
C ASP A 102 17.58 -9.92 5.49
N ILE A 103 17.50 -8.62 5.12
CA ILE A 103 17.08 -7.53 6.01
C ILE A 103 15.64 -7.73 6.48
N PHE A 104 14.71 -8.02 5.57
CA PHE A 104 13.31 -8.26 5.93
C PHE A 104 13.15 -9.48 6.82
N SER A 105 13.91 -10.55 6.54
CA SER A 105 13.92 -11.75 7.37
C SER A 105 14.43 -11.47 8.79
N ARG A 106 15.54 -10.76 8.91
CA ARG A 106 16.11 -10.40 10.19
C ARG A 106 15.18 -9.52 11.02
N ILE A 107 14.61 -8.49 10.39
CA ILE A 107 13.69 -7.57 11.08
C ILE A 107 12.40 -8.31 11.49
N ALA A 108 11.84 -9.16 10.63
CA ALA A 108 10.68 -9.97 10.99
C ALA A 108 10.98 -10.85 12.22
N ASN A 109 12.11 -11.55 12.23
CA ASN A 109 12.53 -12.39 13.36
C ASN A 109 12.75 -11.59 14.65
N ASP A 110 13.35 -10.39 14.59
CA ASP A 110 13.54 -9.49 15.75
C ASP A 110 12.21 -9.13 16.44
N HIS A 111 11.09 -9.17 15.70
CA HIS A 111 9.74 -8.87 16.20
C HIS A 111 8.84 -10.11 16.38
N GLY A 112 9.42 -11.33 16.31
CA GLY A 112 8.68 -12.58 16.45
C GLY A 112 7.62 -12.77 15.33
N LEU A 113 7.94 -12.29 14.13
CA LEU A 113 7.14 -12.46 12.92
C LEU A 113 7.80 -13.49 12.01
N SER A 114 7.01 -14.22 11.23
CA SER A 114 7.50 -15.00 10.10
C SER A 114 7.56 -14.15 8.85
N LEU A 115 8.53 -14.40 7.95
CA LEU A 115 8.58 -13.81 6.61
C LEU A 115 8.04 -14.80 5.59
N SER A 116 7.18 -14.34 4.68
CA SER A 116 6.68 -15.12 3.56
C SER A 116 6.75 -14.32 2.27
N GLY A 117 7.18 -14.97 1.21
CA GLY A 117 7.48 -14.36 -0.08
C GLY A 117 8.97 -14.21 -0.29
N ASN A 118 9.34 -13.82 -1.50
CA ASN A 118 10.72 -13.62 -1.91
C ASN A 118 10.80 -12.35 -2.74
N VAL A 119 11.80 -11.54 -2.45
CA VAL A 119 12.13 -10.35 -3.22
C VAL A 119 13.55 -10.48 -3.74
N SER A 120 13.76 -10.19 -5.02
CA SER A 120 15.08 -10.18 -5.63
C SER A 120 15.63 -8.75 -5.63
N GLY A 121 16.91 -8.63 -5.29
CA GLY A 121 17.61 -7.36 -5.28
C GLY A 121 19.13 -7.58 -5.20
N PRO A 122 19.93 -6.51 -5.26
CA PRO A 122 21.38 -6.63 -5.08
C PRO A 122 21.74 -7.00 -3.65
N THR A 123 22.93 -7.59 -3.49
CA THR A 123 23.57 -7.72 -2.19
C THR A 123 24.42 -6.48 -1.93
N TYR A 124 24.12 -5.78 -0.85
CA TYR A 124 24.82 -4.55 -0.48
C TYR A 124 25.99 -4.84 0.45
N LYS A 125 27.13 -4.23 0.21
CA LYS A 125 28.29 -4.36 1.11
C LYS A 125 27.97 -3.85 2.50
N VAL A 126 27.30 -2.71 2.61
CA VAL A 126 26.83 -2.14 3.88
C VAL A 126 25.57 -1.35 3.62
N LEU A 127 24.54 -1.63 4.40
CA LEU A 127 23.34 -0.77 4.51
C LEU A 127 23.21 -0.31 5.96
N ALA A 128 23.01 0.98 6.15
CA ALA A 128 22.86 1.60 7.47
C ALA A 128 21.41 2.01 7.71
N GLN A 129 20.83 1.49 8.78
CA GLN A 129 19.63 2.04 9.39
C GLN A 129 20.07 3.06 10.43
N VAL A 130 19.78 4.35 10.22
CA VAL A 130 20.25 5.43 11.08
C VAL A 130 19.06 6.16 11.70
N ASN A 131 18.86 5.99 13.00
CA ASN A 131 17.78 6.63 13.78
C ASN A 131 16.40 6.51 13.12
N GLN A 132 16.13 5.36 12.50
CA GLN A 132 14.86 5.02 11.86
C GLN A 132 14.15 3.90 12.62
N SER A 133 12.80 3.90 12.59
CA SER A 133 12.06 2.70 13.01
C SER A 133 12.27 1.57 11.99
N ASP A 134 12.13 0.33 12.45
CA ASP A 134 12.24 -0.83 11.58
C ASP A 134 11.21 -0.74 10.44
N LEU A 135 9.98 -0.26 10.72
CA LEU A 135 8.97 -0.04 9.70
C LEU A 135 9.39 0.98 8.63
N ALA A 136 9.94 2.13 9.05
CA ALA A 136 10.40 3.15 8.10
C ALA A 136 11.52 2.60 7.20
N PHE A 137 12.46 1.86 7.80
CA PHE A 137 13.58 1.28 7.08
C PHE A 137 13.14 0.20 6.08
N VAL A 138 12.30 -0.77 6.48
CA VAL A 138 11.85 -1.82 5.55
C VAL A 138 11.01 -1.25 4.41
N ARG A 139 10.20 -0.21 4.67
CA ARG A 139 9.44 0.50 3.63
C ARG A 139 10.34 1.21 2.62
N GLU A 140 11.37 1.89 3.08
CA GLU A 140 12.36 2.53 2.23
C GLU A 140 13.05 1.49 1.35
N ARG A 141 13.50 0.38 1.94
CA ARG A 141 14.15 -0.72 1.21
C ARG A 141 13.22 -1.37 0.18
N ALA A 142 11.97 -1.65 0.58
CA ALA A 142 10.99 -2.23 -0.34
C ALA A 142 10.75 -1.32 -1.57
N ARG A 143 10.59 -0.02 -1.35
CA ARG A 143 10.42 0.94 -2.45
C ARG A 143 11.63 0.96 -3.39
N ALA A 144 12.85 0.81 -2.88
CA ALA A 144 14.07 0.82 -3.68
C ALA A 144 14.16 -0.35 -4.69
N ILE A 145 13.43 -1.44 -4.46
CA ILE A 145 13.43 -2.67 -5.29
C ILE A 145 12.06 -2.98 -5.89
N ASP A 146 11.14 -2.00 -5.95
CA ASP A 146 9.77 -2.18 -6.44
C ASP A 146 9.02 -3.32 -5.73
N ALA A 147 9.24 -3.46 -4.43
CA ALA A 147 8.58 -4.45 -3.58
C ALA A 147 7.52 -3.82 -2.68
N GLU A 148 6.59 -4.63 -2.27
CA GLU A 148 5.50 -4.30 -1.36
C GLU A 148 5.53 -5.20 -0.14
N LEU A 149 5.20 -4.61 1.01
CA LEU A 149 5.16 -5.28 2.30
C LEU A 149 3.76 -5.13 2.91
N TRP A 150 3.22 -6.22 3.45
CA TRP A 150 1.96 -6.21 4.20
C TRP A 150 1.93 -7.30 5.26
N MET A 151 0.98 -7.19 6.19
CA MET A 151 0.81 -8.19 7.25
C MET A 151 -0.39 -9.11 6.96
N GLU A 152 -0.20 -10.40 7.20
CA GLU A 152 -1.27 -11.38 7.32
C GLU A 152 -1.13 -12.09 8.67
N GLY A 153 -1.93 -11.67 9.65
CA GLY A 153 -1.79 -12.13 11.04
C GLY A 153 -0.39 -11.82 11.61
N SER A 154 0.41 -12.84 11.88
CA SER A 154 1.80 -12.73 12.35
C SER A 154 2.85 -12.93 11.25
N THR A 155 2.43 -12.94 9.98
CA THR A 155 3.32 -13.14 8.84
C THR A 155 3.53 -11.83 8.10
N LEU A 156 4.79 -11.37 8.02
CA LEU A 156 5.24 -10.33 7.11
C LEU A 156 5.30 -10.91 5.70
N LYS A 157 4.50 -10.36 4.79
CA LYS A 157 4.54 -10.70 3.37
C LYS A 157 5.43 -9.72 2.65
N ALA A 158 6.27 -10.22 1.75
CA ALA A 158 7.14 -9.43 0.89
C ALA A 158 7.11 -9.98 -0.53
N LYS A 159 6.71 -9.17 -1.49
CA LYS A 159 6.73 -9.52 -2.93
C LYS A 159 7.07 -8.30 -3.76
N THR A 160 7.68 -8.51 -4.92
CA THR A 160 7.77 -7.43 -5.92
C THR A 160 6.36 -7.10 -6.42
N HIS A 161 6.16 -5.89 -6.91
CA HIS A 161 4.87 -5.49 -7.48
C HIS A 161 4.42 -6.47 -8.60
N ALA A 162 5.34 -6.92 -9.43
CA ALA A 162 5.06 -7.88 -10.50
C ALA A 162 4.58 -9.24 -9.98
N ASP A 163 5.12 -9.71 -8.84
CA ASP A 163 4.82 -11.01 -8.24
C ASP A 163 3.59 -10.97 -7.30
N ARG A 164 3.12 -9.79 -6.93
CA ARG A 164 1.88 -9.62 -6.17
C ARG A 164 0.68 -9.72 -7.11
N THR A 165 0.44 -10.94 -7.59
CA THR A 165 -0.65 -11.23 -8.52
C THR A 165 -1.91 -11.65 -7.80
N SER A 166 -3.06 -11.19 -8.28
CA SER A 166 -4.39 -11.66 -7.92
C SER A 166 -5.27 -11.67 -9.17
N ASP A 167 -6.33 -12.46 -9.15
CA ASP A 167 -7.39 -12.33 -10.14
C ASP A 167 -8.00 -10.93 -10.05
N ALA A 168 -8.32 -10.33 -11.19
CA ALA A 168 -8.93 -9.03 -11.22
C ALA A 168 -10.42 -9.14 -10.80
N LEU A 169 -10.82 -8.32 -9.83
CA LEU A 169 -12.21 -8.16 -9.47
C LEU A 169 -12.89 -7.30 -10.54
N GLU A 170 -13.83 -7.87 -11.27
CA GLU A 170 -14.61 -7.09 -12.24
C GLU A 170 -15.62 -6.22 -11.50
N MET A 171 -15.68 -4.93 -11.89
CA MET A 171 -16.63 -3.96 -11.34
C MET A 171 -17.21 -3.11 -12.47
N THR A 172 -18.54 -3.04 -12.53
CA THR A 172 -19.27 -2.33 -13.59
C THR A 172 -19.95 -1.08 -13.04
N TYR A 173 -19.70 0.06 -13.70
CA TYR A 173 -20.34 1.33 -13.35
C TYR A 173 -21.86 1.23 -13.44
N GLY A 174 -22.55 1.69 -12.40
CA GLY A 174 -24.00 1.62 -12.27
C GLY A 174 -24.53 0.29 -11.73
N ASN A 175 -23.64 -0.66 -11.36
CA ASN A 175 -23.99 -1.90 -10.69
C ASN A 175 -23.26 -1.98 -9.33
N ASP A 176 -22.15 -2.67 -9.26
CA ASP A 176 -21.30 -2.83 -8.08
C ASP A 176 -20.31 -1.67 -7.86
N LEU A 177 -20.08 -0.86 -8.89
CA LEU A 177 -19.34 0.40 -8.83
C LEU A 177 -20.35 1.56 -8.81
N ARG A 178 -20.57 2.16 -7.62
CA ARG A 178 -21.57 3.22 -7.39
C ARG A 178 -21.18 4.53 -8.10
N GLU A 179 -19.92 4.93 -7.89
CA GLU A 179 -19.33 6.13 -8.51
C GLU A 179 -17.85 5.93 -8.77
N VAL A 180 -17.32 6.61 -9.78
CA VAL A 180 -15.89 6.62 -10.08
C VAL A 180 -15.50 7.89 -10.82
N ASN A 181 -14.38 8.46 -10.40
CA ASN A 181 -13.66 9.50 -11.14
C ASN A 181 -12.36 8.91 -11.67
N VAL A 182 -12.11 9.05 -12.95
CA VAL A 182 -10.87 8.57 -13.58
C VAL A 182 -10.17 9.74 -14.24
N SER A 183 -8.90 9.92 -13.92
CA SER A 183 -8.06 10.97 -14.51
C SER A 183 -6.79 10.36 -15.12
N ALA A 184 -6.38 10.89 -16.26
CA ALA A 184 -5.08 10.61 -16.86
C ALA A 184 -4.27 11.90 -16.89
N ASP A 185 -3.08 11.91 -16.26
CA ASP A 185 -2.27 13.10 -16.10
C ASP A 185 -0.81 12.84 -16.51
N LEU A 186 -0.30 13.65 -17.41
CA LEU A 186 1.07 13.59 -17.92
C LEU A 186 2.08 14.37 -17.08
N ALA A 187 1.65 15.19 -16.12
CA ALA A 187 2.54 16.11 -15.39
C ALA A 187 3.72 15.39 -14.70
N MET A 188 3.45 14.21 -14.15
CA MET A 188 4.47 13.41 -13.46
C MET A 188 5.11 12.33 -14.34
N GLN A 189 4.74 12.26 -15.63
CA GLN A 189 5.29 11.27 -16.54
C GLN A 189 6.67 11.65 -17.05
N ARG A 190 7.51 10.66 -17.37
CA ARG A 190 8.83 10.81 -17.98
C ARG A 190 8.96 9.84 -19.15
N SER A 191 9.62 10.28 -20.22
CA SER A 191 9.92 9.41 -21.37
C SER A 191 11.04 8.43 -21.06
N SER A 192 12.01 8.84 -20.25
CA SER A 192 13.07 7.99 -19.71
C SER A 192 13.63 8.54 -18.41
N VAL A 193 14.28 7.67 -17.63
CA VAL A 193 14.96 8.01 -16.38
C VAL A 193 16.36 7.44 -16.42
N SER A 194 17.37 8.29 -16.18
CA SER A 194 18.78 7.89 -16.13
C SER A 194 19.34 7.99 -14.71
N VAL A 195 20.21 7.05 -14.37
CA VAL A 195 20.98 7.02 -13.12
C VAL A 195 22.43 6.86 -13.46
N CYS A 196 23.28 7.71 -12.87
CA CYS A 196 24.72 7.68 -13.06
C CYS A 196 25.43 7.50 -11.73
N GLY A 197 26.55 6.79 -11.73
CA GLY A 197 27.41 6.56 -10.58
C GLY A 197 28.84 6.30 -11.00
N TRP A 198 29.66 5.89 -10.04
CA TRP A 198 31.07 5.59 -10.25
C TRP A 198 31.46 4.32 -9.48
N ASP A 199 31.94 3.32 -10.20
CA ASP A 199 32.54 2.13 -9.60
C ASP A 199 34.00 2.44 -9.25
N VAL A 200 34.25 2.60 -7.95
CA VAL A 200 35.61 2.91 -7.44
C VAL A 200 36.59 1.76 -7.68
N SER A 201 36.11 0.53 -7.64
CA SER A 201 36.94 -0.68 -7.80
C SER A 201 37.34 -0.88 -9.25
N ALA A 202 36.40 -0.75 -10.17
CA ALA A 202 36.60 -0.89 -11.61
C ALA A 202 37.17 0.42 -12.23
N LYS A 203 37.13 1.56 -11.50
CA LYS A 203 37.47 2.91 -12.00
C LYS A 203 36.70 3.27 -13.29
N ALA A 204 35.40 2.93 -13.30
CA ALA A 204 34.54 3.08 -14.46
C ALA A 204 33.24 3.81 -14.09
N ALA A 205 32.69 4.56 -15.05
CA ALA A 205 31.37 5.16 -14.90
C ALA A 205 30.28 4.05 -14.88
N ILE A 206 29.33 4.20 -13.98
CA ILE A 206 28.09 3.43 -13.96
C ILE A 206 27.01 4.30 -14.58
N GLN A 207 26.29 3.77 -15.55
CA GLN A 207 25.14 4.46 -16.15
C GLN A 207 24.08 3.48 -16.55
N HIS A 208 22.83 3.80 -16.25
CA HIS A 208 21.67 3.06 -16.74
C HIS A 208 20.53 4.02 -17.09
N GLU A 209 19.85 3.78 -18.20
CA GLU A 209 18.67 4.51 -18.64
C GLU A 209 17.50 3.53 -18.75
N ALA A 210 16.44 3.79 -17.97
CA ALA A 210 15.17 3.05 -18.05
C ALA A 210 14.23 3.78 -19.01
N THR A 211 13.55 3.01 -19.84
CA THR A 211 12.59 3.50 -20.84
C THR A 211 11.26 2.76 -20.70
N GLU A 212 10.27 3.10 -21.51
CA GLU A 212 8.93 2.46 -21.55
C GLU A 212 8.97 0.92 -21.53
N SER A 213 10.01 0.30 -22.06
CA SER A 213 10.14 -1.17 -22.15
C SER A 213 9.95 -1.89 -20.81
N VAL A 214 10.26 -1.24 -19.69
CA VAL A 214 10.11 -1.82 -18.33
C VAL A 214 8.66 -1.94 -17.90
N LEU A 215 7.71 -1.32 -18.61
CA LEU A 215 6.28 -1.34 -18.33
C LEU A 215 5.51 -2.40 -19.12
N SER A 216 6.14 -3.09 -20.05
CA SER A 216 5.48 -3.96 -21.02
C SER A 216 4.56 -5.01 -20.40
N SER A 217 4.93 -5.58 -19.25
CA SER A 217 4.13 -6.57 -18.53
C SER A 217 2.89 -5.97 -17.83
N GLU A 218 2.87 -4.65 -17.57
CA GLU A 218 1.80 -3.96 -16.84
C GLU A 218 0.77 -3.31 -17.78
N LEU A 219 1.12 -3.08 -19.05
CA LEU A 219 0.29 -2.31 -19.99
C LEU A 219 -0.94 -3.06 -20.52
N SER A 220 -0.89 -4.40 -20.61
CA SER A 220 -2.00 -5.22 -21.15
C SER A 220 -2.52 -4.71 -22.51
N GLY A 221 -1.62 -4.25 -23.40
CA GLY A 221 -1.96 -3.73 -24.75
C GLY A 221 -2.43 -2.26 -24.81
N ARG A 222 -2.40 -1.55 -23.66
CA ARG A 222 -2.73 -0.13 -23.56
C ARG A 222 -1.55 0.77 -23.95
N LEU A 223 -1.82 2.04 -24.20
CA LEU A 223 -0.77 3.05 -24.47
C LEU A 223 -0.24 3.57 -23.13
N SER A 224 1.09 3.53 -22.95
CA SER A 224 1.72 4.01 -21.73
C SER A 224 1.72 5.55 -21.61
N GLY A 225 1.76 6.04 -20.36
CA GLY A 225 1.96 7.46 -20.10
C GLY A 225 3.24 8.01 -20.72
N PRO A 226 4.43 7.38 -20.57
CA PRO A 226 5.65 7.77 -21.27
C PRO A 226 5.53 7.89 -22.78
N ASN A 227 4.84 6.96 -23.44
CA ASN A 227 4.63 6.99 -24.91
C ASN A 227 3.74 8.16 -25.32
N ILE A 228 2.61 8.34 -24.63
CA ILE A 228 1.67 9.44 -24.88
C ILE A 228 2.37 10.78 -24.62
N LEU A 229 3.15 10.91 -23.54
CA LEU A 229 3.94 12.10 -23.23
C LEU A 229 4.88 12.45 -24.39
N GLN A 230 5.66 11.48 -24.85
CA GLN A 230 6.62 11.68 -25.92
C GLN A 230 5.95 12.15 -27.23
N THR A 231 4.80 11.54 -27.55
CA THR A 231 4.05 11.85 -28.76
C THR A 231 3.36 13.22 -28.70
N ALA A 232 2.76 13.57 -27.55
CA ALA A 232 1.93 14.77 -27.41
C ALA A 232 2.72 16.02 -27.00
N LEU A 233 3.73 15.86 -26.11
CA LEU A 233 4.45 16.99 -25.49
C LEU A 233 5.97 16.94 -25.74
N GLY A 234 6.45 15.92 -26.47
CA GLY A 234 7.85 15.70 -26.75
C GLY A 234 8.60 15.01 -25.60
N GLU A 235 9.88 14.80 -25.80
CA GLU A 235 10.75 14.06 -24.87
C GLU A 235 10.90 14.81 -23.53
N ARG A 236 10.77 14.08 -22.42
CA ARG A 236 10.94 14.56 -21.04
C ARG A 236 11.76 13.55 -20.26
N LYS A 237 13.09 13.71 -20.32
CA LYS A 237 14.05 12.87 -19.59
C LYS A 237 14.30 13.41 -18.20
N GLU A 238 14.55 12.51 -17.25
CA GLU A 238 14.95 12.86 -15.89
C GLU A 238 16.24 12.12 -15.53
N ALA A 239 17.17 12.82 -14.89
CA ALA A 239 18.39 12.24 -14.34
C ALA A 239 18.32 12.27 -12.81
N LEU A 240 18.42 11.11 -12.16
CA LEU A 240 18.47 11.02 -10.70
C LEU A 240 19.90 11.28 -10.23
N ALA A 241 20.12 12.45 -9.62
CA ALA A 241 21.44 12.90 -9.18
C ALA A 241 21.64 12.87 -7.66
N HIS A 242 20.58 12.61 -6.88
CA HIS A 242 20.62 12.64 -5.42
C HIS A 242 21.04 11.31 -4.78
N THR A 243 21.10 10.23 -5.55
CA THR A 243 21.55 8.91 -5.12
C THR A 243 22.65 8.43 -6.04
N VAL A 244 23.73 7.90 -5.47
CA VAL A 244 24.89 7.41 -6.22
C VAL A 244 24.93 5.89 -6.09
N PRO A 245 24.65 5.12 -7.16
CA PRO A 245 24.78 3.68 -7.14
C PRO A 245 26.27 3.27 -7.10
N PHE A 246 26.56 2.20 -6.37
CA PHE A 246 27.91 1.62 -6.31
C PHE A 246 28.10 0.47 -7.30
N THR A 247 27.01 -0.04 -7.88
CA THR A 247 27.05 -1.12 -8.88
C THR A 247 26.08 -0.84 -10.04
N ALA A 248 26.36 -1.46 -11.20
CA ALA A 248 25.46 -1.37 -12.34
C ALA A 248 24.05 -1.90 -12.05
N GLN A 249 23.95 -2.93 -11.18
CA GLN A 249 22.64 -3.48 -10.77
C GLN A 249 21.85 -2.49 -9.91
N GLU A 250 22.50 -1.77 -9.01
CA GLU A 250 21.84 -0.71 -8.23
C GLU A 250 21.35 0.42 -9.14
N ALA A 251 22.17 0.88 -10.11
CA ALA A 251 21.77 1.91 -11.05
C ALA A 251 20.55 1.49 -11.86
N ARG A 252 20.52 0.24 -12.31
CA ARG A 252 19.41 -0.35 -13.04
C ARG A 252 18.14 -0.36 -12.19
N ASN A 253 18.21 -0.92 -10.98
CA ASN A 253 17.07 -0.99 -10.09
C ASN A 253 16.49 0.39 -9.77
N MET A 254 17.36 1.37 -9.48
CA MET A 254 16.96 2.76 -9.19
C MET A 254 16.21 3.39 -10.36
N ALA A 255 16.77 3.30 -11.58
CA ALA A 255 16.16 3.91 -12.77
C ALA A 255 14.83 3.24 -13.13
N GLU A 256 14.80 1.91 -13.17
CA GLU A 256 13.61 1.14 -13.53
C GLU A 256 12.49 1.31 -12.50
N THR A 257 12.81 1.23 -11.20
CA THR A 257 11.81 1.41 -10.13
C THR A 257 11.23 2.82 -10.15
N TYR A 258 12.06 3.86 -10.29
CA TYR A 258 11.58 5.23 -10.35
C TYR A 258 10.63 5.45 -11.54
N LEU A 259 11.01 4.97 -12.73
CA LEU A 259 10.16 5.08 -13.92
C LEU A 259 8.84 4.32 -13.75
N LYS A 260 8.86 3.09 -13.21
CA LYS A 260 7.65 2.31 -12.94
C LYS A 260 6.73 3.02 -11.96
N LEU A 261 7.24 3.49 -10.82
CA LEU A 261 6.45 4.18 -9.81
C LEU A 261 5.80 5.47 -10.34
N SER A 262 6.50 6.24 -11.18
CA SER A 262 5.92 7.42 -11.80
C SER A 262 4.90 7.07 -12.89
N ALA A 263 5.19 6.05 -13.71
CA ALA A 263 4.33 5.63 -14.80
C ALA A 263 3.01 5.02 -14.32
N ARG A 264 3.00 4.26 -13.23
CA ARG A 264 1.78 3.65 -12.66
C ARG A 264 0.73 4.69 -12.29
N ARG A 265 1.15 5.90 -11.90
CA ARG A 265 0.27 7.03 -11.56
C ARG A 265 -0.28 7.80 -12.76
N PHE A 266 -0.04 7.31 -13.98
CA PHE A 266 -0.53 7.97 -15.18
C PHE A 266 -2.05 8.05 -15.22
N VAL A 267 -2.73 6.93 -14.97
CA VAL A 267 -4.18 6.90 -14.86
C VAL A 267 -4.55 6.52 -13.43
N THR A 268 -5.33 7.38 -12.79
CA THR A 268 -5.81 7.16 -11.42
C THR A 268 -7.33 7.10 -11.42
N ALA A 269 -7.88 6.01 -10.89
CA ALA A 269 -9.30 5.82 -10.63
C ALA A 269 -9.57 5.94 -9.13
N ARG A 270 -10.55 6.77 -8.76
CA ARG A 270 -11.06 6.93 -7.39
C ARG A 270 -12.55 6.65 -7.42
N GLY A 271 -13.00 5.68 -6.65
CA GLY A 271 -14.41 5.28 -6.70
C GLY A 271 -14.92 4.71 -5.40
N THR A 272 -16.24 4.62 -5.32
CA THR A 272 -17.00 3.95 -4.26
C THR A 272 -17.71 2.74 -4.84
N ALA A 273 -17.49 1.59 -4.23
CA ALA A 273 -18.07 0.31 -4.63
C ALA A 273 -18.91 -0.31 -3.50
N GLU A 274 -19.74 -1.30 -3.85
CA GLU A 274 -20.34 -2.18 -2.87
C GLU A 274 -19.26 -2.91 -2.08
N ALA A 275 -19.55 -3.19 -0.81
CA ALA A 275 -18.60 -3.87 0.05
C ALA A 275 -18.27 -5.27 -0.48
N ASN A 276 -16.99 -5.50 -0.72
CA ASN A 276 -16.48 -6.77 -1.23
C ASN A 276 -15.15 -7.10 -0.55
N SER A 277 -15.08 -8.27 0.10
CA SER A 277 -13.88 -8.73 0.81
C SER A 277 -12.65 -8.95 -0.09
N LYS A 278 -12.85 -9.08 -1.41
CA LYS A 278 -11.79 -9.23 -2.40
C LYS A 278 -11.21 -7.89 -2.87
N LEU A 279 -11.89 -6.77 -2.60
CA LEU A 279 -11.38 -5.43 -2.92
C LEU A 279 -10.36 -5.03 -1.85
N ARG A 280 -9.10 -5.31 -2.12
CA ARG A 280 -7.97 -5.11 -1.18
C ARG A 280 -6.79 -4.45 -1.89
N VAL A 281 -5.99 -3.75 -1.11
CA VAL A 281 -4.71 -3.18 -1.59
C VAL A 281 -3.80 -4.28 -2.14
N GLY A 282 -3.17 -4.02 -3.29
CA GLY A 282 -2.35 -5.00 -4.00
C GLY A 282 -3.15 -5.98 -4.87
N GLY A 283 -4.48 -5.84 -4.87
CA GLY A 283 -5.35 -6.52 -5.81
C GLY A 283 -5.49 -5.77 -7.14
N LYS A 284 -6.13 -6.40 -8.09
CA LYS A 284 -6.48 -5.77 -9.38
C LYS A 284 -7.99 -5.64 -9.49
N VAL A 285 -8.43 -4.54 -10.08
CA VAL A 285 -9.83 -4.33 -10.47
C VAL A 285 -9.91 -4.18 -11.98
N ASP A 286 -10.93 -4.78 -12.60
CA ASP A 286 -11.22 -4.60 -14.02
C ASP A 286 -12.48 -3.74 -14.15
N LEU A 287 -12.30 -2.45 -14.42
CA LEU A 287 -13.37 -1.46 -14.48
C LEU A 287 -14.07 -1.51 -15.83
N LYS A 288 -15.40 -1.62 -15.79
CA LYS A 288 -16.28 -1.70 -16.96
C LYS A 288 -17.29 -0.55 -16.99
N GLY A 289 -17.82 -0.27 -18.18
CA GLY A 289 -18.83 0.79 -18.35
C GLY A 289 -18.27 2.20 -18.39
N LEU A 290 -16.93 2.36 -18.48
CA LEU A 290 -16.25 3.67 -18.50
C LEU A 290 -15.80 4.10 -19.92
N GLY A 291 -16.27 3.39 -20.96
CA GLY A 291 -15.89 3.65 -22.35
C GLY A 291 -14.50 3.10 -22.71
N PRO A 292 -14.11 3.14 -23.99
CA PRO A 292 -12.91 2.49 -24.50
C PRO A 292 -11.62 3.08 -23.91
N LEU A 293 -11.65 4.34 -23.50
CA LEU A 293 -10.50 5.06 -22.97
C LEU A 293 -10.12 4.55 -21.56
N PHE A 294 -11.11 4.36 -20.66
CA PHE A 294 -10.89 4.10 -19.25
C PHE A 294 -11.29 2.70 -18.80
N ASN A 295 -11.95 1.89 -19.62
CA ASN A 295 -12.19 0.48 -19.30
C ASN A 295 -10.86 -0.26 -19.13
N GLY A 296 -10.82 -1.23 -18.21
CA GLY A 296 -9.71 -2.20 -18.08
C GLY A 296 -9.15 -2.35 -16.70
N LYS A 297 -7.96 -2.95 -16.61
CA LYS A 297 -7.35 -3.37 -15.35
C LYS A 297 -6.57 -2.23 -14.69
N TYR A 298 -6.82 -2.07 -13.39
CA TYR A 298 -6.14 -1.13 -12.51
C TYR A 298 -5.62 -1.88 -11.28
N TYR A 299 -4.53 -1.40 -10.73
CA TYR A 299 -3.94 -1.92 -9.50
C TYR A 299 -4.42 -1.10 -8.30
N VAL A 300 -4.96 -1.75 -7.27
CA VAL A 300 -5.53 -1.09 -6.10
C VAL A 300 -4.42 -0.65 -5.15
N THR A 301 -4.35 0.65 -4.87
CA THR A 301 -3.31 1.28 -4.04
C THR A 301 -3.81 1.72 -2.68
N GLU A 302 -5.11 2.01 -2.55
CA GLU A 302 -5.75 2.39 -1.29
C GLU A 302 -7.16 1.80 -1.23
N VAL A 303 -7.57 1.35 -0.05
CA VAL A 303 -8.93 0.86 0.24
C VAL A 303 -9.38 1.40 1.58
N ARG A 304 -10.61 1.90 1.62
CA ARG A 304 -11.32 2.31 2.84
C ARG A 304 -12.68 1.64 2.89
N CYS A 305 -12.78 0.57 3.67
CA CYS A 305 -14.06 -0.07 3.93
C CYS A 305 -14.76 0.66 5.09
N MET A 306 -15.93 1.22 4.82
CA MET A 306 -16.67 2.06 5.75
C MET A 306 -18.07 1.53 5.99
N PHE A 307 -18.53 1.68 7.24
CA PHE A 307 -19.93 1.46 7.62
C PHE A 307 -20.42 2.64 8.44
N ASP A 308 -21.55 3.16 8.08
CA ASP A 308 -22.33 4.11 8.86
C ASP A 308 -23.84 3.83 8.72
N GLY A 309 -24.64 4.51 9.54
CA GLY A 309 -26.09 4.31 9.56
C GLY A 309 -26.85 4.90 8.36
N GLU A 310 -26.20 5.73 7.55
CA GLU A 310 -26.85 6.39 6.41
C GLU A 310 -26.58 5.67 5.10
N LYS A 311 -25.30 5.38 4.81
CA LYS A 311 -24.87 4.76 3.55
C LYS A 311 -24.72 3.24 3.62
N GLY A 312 -24.77 2.68 4.83
CA GLY A 312 -24.49 1.28 5.06
C GLY A 312 -23.02 0.93 4.83
N LEU A 313 -22.75 -0.35 4.53
CA LEU A 313 -21.40 -0.83 4.27
C LEU A 313 -21.01 -0.56 2.81
N HIS A 314 -19.90 0.14 2.59
CA HIS A 314 -19.37 0.46 1.27
C HIS A 314 -17.84 0.52 1.31
N THR A 315 -17.22 0.56 0.13
CA THR A 315 -15.76 0.59 0.02
C THR A 315 -15.32 1.68 -0.96
N ASP A 316 -14.58 2.66 -0.44
CA ASP A 316 -13.85 3.60 -1.29
C ASP A 316 -12.50 3.01 -1.67
N PHE A 317 -12.06 3.24 -2.89
CA PHE A 317 -10.76 2.77 -3.36
C PHE A 317 -10.05 3.78 -4.25
N VAL A 318 -8.74 3.65 -4.28
CA VAL A 318 -7.88 4.27 -5.29
C VAL A 318 -7.16 3.16 -6.04
N ALA A 319 -7.17 3.25 -7.36
CA ALA A 319 -6.48 2.30 -8.21
C ALA A 319 -5.74 3.02 -9.35
N GLU A 320 -4.62 2.49 -9.78
CA GLU A 320 -3.70 3.12 -10.70
C GLU A 320 -3.44 2.22 -11.92
N SER A 321 -3.10 2.83 -13.06
CA SER A 321 -2.68 2.12 -14.26
C SER A 321 -1.64 2.91 -15.03
N PRO A 322 -0.55 2.29 -15.51
CA PRO A 322 0.45 2.95 -16.35
C PRO A 322 -0.03 3.19 -17.80
N GLY A 323 -1.21 2.69 -18.14
CA GLY A 323 -1.70 2.70 -19.52
C GLY A 323 -3.13 3.18 -19.67
N LEU A 324 -3.40 3.85 -20.80
CA LEU A 324 -4.69 4.32 -21.25
C LEU A 324 -5.22 3.46 -22.42
N GLY A 325 -6.52 3.23 -22.47
CA GLY A 325 -7.14 2.49 -23.58
C GLY A 325 -6.95 3.20 -24.93
N ARG A 326 -7.12 2.45 -26.01
CA ARG A 326 -7.15 2.99 -27.37
C ARG A 326 -8.60 3.35 -27.70
N ALA A 327 -8.83 4.60 -28.03
CA ALA A 327 -10.13 5.06 -28.50
C ALA A 327 -10.39 4.60 -29.93
#